data_06a9a8fb543387ec2cd2167278177a43
#
_entry.id   06a9a8fb543387ec2cd2167278177a43
#
_cell.length_a   1.000
_cell.length_b   1.000
_cell.length_c   1.000
_cell.angle_alpha   90.00
_cell.angle_beta   90.00
_cell.angle_gamma   90.00
#
_symmetry.space_group_name_H-M   'P 1'
#
loop_
_entity.id
_entity.type
_entity.pdbx_description
1 polymer ?
#
loop_
_entity_poly.entity_id
_entity_poly.type
_entity_poly.pdbx_seq_one_letter_code
_entity_poly.pdbx_strand_id
1 'polypeptide(L)' 'MKIKVKVAEKQQVSKKIDTDFIRLDAFLKMCDAVQTGGHAKIVIQEGEVRVNGEVCTQRGKKLRKGDCAEFERVVYNVE' A
#
# COMPACT_ATOMS: atom_id res chain seq x y z
N MET A 1 -14.61 -32.31 -11.88
CA MET A 1 -14.44 -31.62 -10.80
C MET A 1 -13.90 -30.27 -11.05
N LYS A 2 -14.15 -29.45 -10.27
CA LYS A 2 -13.77 -28.23 -10.51
C LYS A 2 -12.67 -27.83 -9.68
N ILE A 3 -11.71 -27.37 -10.21
CA ILE A 3 -10.66 -26.92 -9.50
C ILE A 3 -10.94 -25.59 -9.02
N LYS A 4 -10.89 -25.44 -7.75
CA LYS A 4 -11.12 -24.23 -7.25
C LYS A 4 -9.85 -23.54 -7.23
N VAL A 5 -9.56 -22.86 -8.18
CA VAL A 5 -8.37 -22.14 -8.20
C VAL A 5 -8.52 -21.05 -7.21
N LYS A 6 -7.83 -21.20 -6.11
CA LYS A 6 -7.94 -20.25 -5.15
C LYS A 6 -7.02 -19.18 -5.44
N VAL A 7 -7.50 -18.11 -5.86
CA VAL A 7 -6.67 -16.97 -6.07
C VAL A 7 -6.15 -16.58 -4.74
N ALA A 8 -4.88 -16.41 -4.64
CA ALA A 8 -4.28 -16.05 -3.38
C ALA A 8 -4.95 -14.81 -2.86
N GLU A 9 -5.50 -14.89 -1.71
CA GLU A 9 -6.14 -13.75 -1.13
C GLU A 9 -5.11 -12.76 -0.69
N LYS A 10 -5.43 -11.49 -0.83
CA LYS A 10 -4.52 -10.45 -0.41
C LYS A 10 -4.55 -10.38 1.09
N GLN A 11 -3.39 -10.19 1.66
CA GLN A 11 -3.28 -10.03 3.08
C GLN A 11 -3.72 -8.63 3.46
N GLN A 12 -4.36 -8.48 4.58
CA GLN A 12 -4.84 -7.19 5.04
C GLN A 12 -4.08 -6.79 6.29
N VAL A 13 -3.55 -5.58 6.28
CA VAL A 13 -2.82 -5.05 7.42
C VAL A 13 -3.40 -3.68 7.70
N SER A 14 -3.62 -3.34 8.96
CA SER A 14 -4.12 -2.04 9.32
C SER A 14 -3.11 -1.33 10.17
N LYS A 15 -2.88 -0.06 9.89
CA LYS A 15 -1.95 0.76 10.65
C LYS A 15 -2.62 2.06 11.02
N LYS A 16 -2.52 2.42 12.28
CA LYS A 16 -3.07 3.67 12.74
C LYS A 16 -2.10 4.81 12.54
N ILE A 17 -2.63 5.95 12.13
CA ILE A 17 -1.83 7.16 12.08
C ILE A 17 -2.48 8.13 13.05
N ASP A 18 -1.66 9.02 13.62
CA ASP A 18 -2.18 10.01 14.55
C ASP A 18 -2.10 11.40 13.95
N THR A 19 -2.07 11.48 12.64
CA THR A 19 -2.06 12.74 11.91
C THR A 19 -3.26 12.73 10.96
N ASP A 20 -3.54 13.88 10.32
CA ASP A 20 -4.65 13.95 9.40
C ASP A 20 -4.42 13.13 8.13
N PHE A 21 -3.19 13.00 7.73
CA PHE A 21 -2.84 12.20 6.56
C PHE A 21 -1.40 11.73 6.68
N ILE A 22 -1.03 10.82 5.81
CA ILE A 22 0.35 10.35 5.72
C ILE A 22 0.66 10.21 4.24
N ARG A 23 1.88 10.50 3.83
CA ARG A 23 2.28 10.35 2.45
C ARG A 23 2.42 8.88 2.12
N LEU A 24 2.15 8.52 0.88
CA LEU A 24 2.22 7.13 0.45
C LEU A 24 3.58 6.51 0.73
N ASP A 25 4.67 7.22 0.39
CA ASP A 25 6.01 6.68 0.60
C ASP A 25 6.28 6.47 2.10
N ALA A 26 5.85 7.40 2.92
CA ALA A 26 6.05 7.28 4.36
C ALA A 26 5.21 6.15 4.93
N PHE A 27 4.01 5.96 4.40
CA PHE A 27 3.13 4.91 4.90
C PHE A 27 3.68 3.52 4.58
N LEU A 28 4.20 3.33 3.37
CA LEU A 28 4.79 2.04 3.01
C LEU A 28 5.99 1.73 3.88
N LYS A 29 6.76 2.75 4.23
CA LYS A 29 7.90 2.54 5.09
C LYS A 29 7.45 2.24 6.52
N MET A 30 6.42 2.93 6.99
CA MET A 30 5.88 2.70 8.31
C MET A 30 5.34 1.29 8.46
N CYS A 31 4.79 0.73 7.40
CA CYS A 31 4.24 -0.63 7.40
C CYS A 31 5.30 -1.69 7.14
N ASP A 32 6.55 -1.29 6.99
CA ASP A 32 7.64 -2.20 6.66
C ASP A 32 7.43 -2.88 5.31
N ALA A 33 6.60 -2.29 4.46
CA ALA A 33 6.43 -2.81 3.11
C ALA A 33 7.69 -2.56 2.29
N VAL A 34 8.40 -1.46 2.62
CA VAL A 34 9.68 -1.16 2.01
C VAL A 34 10.63 -0.76 3.12
N GLN A 35 11.91 -0.87 2.87
CA GLN A 35 12.92 -0.64 3.89
C GLN A 35 13.39 0.81 3.95
N THR A 36 13.38 1.51 2.84
CA THR A 36 13.90 2.86 2.78
C THR A 36 13.01 3.73 1.93
N GLY A 37 13.18 5.05 2.04
CA GLY A 37 12.45 5.98 1.19
C GLY A 37 12.83 5.84 -0.27
N GLY A 38 14.08 5.48 -0.56
CA GLY A 38 14.50 5.26 -1.94
C GLY A 38 13.81 4.05 -2.55
N HIS A 39 13.64 2.98 -1.77
CA HIS A 39 12.94 1.82 -2.25
C HIS A 39 11.46 2.16 -2.50
N ALA A 40 10.85 2.93 -1.60
CA ALA A 40 9.48 3.36 -1.76
C ALA A 40 9.32 4.15 -3.06
N LYS A 41 10.25 5.07 -3.33
CA LYS A 41 10.19 5.87 -4.53
C LYS A 41 10.22 4.99 -5.77
N ILE A 42 11.09 4.02 -5.79
CA ILE A 42 11.23 3.15 -6.95
C ILE A 42 9.96 2.34 -7.20
N VAL A 43 9.44 1.67 -6.19
CA VAL A 43 8.28 0.80 -6.41
C VAL A 43 7.03 1.61 -6.75
N ILE A 44 6.90 2.81 -6.19
CA ILE A 44 5.76 3.66 -6.52
C ILE A 44 5.87 4.15 -7.96
N GLN A 45 7.04 4.61 -8.37
CA GLN A 45 7.21 5.14 -9.71
C GLN A 45 7.13 4.05 -10.78
N GLU A 46 7.41 2.82 -10.41
CA GLU A 46 7.32 1.71 -11.35
C GLU A 46 5.90 1.19 -11.49
N GLY A 47 4.96 1.76 -10.76
CA GLY A 47 3.56 1.35 -10.87
C GLY A 47 3.22 0.10 -10.09
N GLU A 48 4.04 -0.26 -9.10
CA GLU A 48 3.82 -1.48 -8.33
C GLU A 48 2.90 -1.28 -7.15
N VAL A 49 2.48 -0.05 -6.89
CA VAL A 49 1.66 0.29 -5.73
C VAL A 49 0.30 0.79 -6.19
N ARG A 50 -0.74 0.33 -5.56
CA ARG A 50 -2.09 0.80 -5.83
C ARG A 50 -2.64 1.49 -4.61
N VAL A 51 -3.39 2.56 -4.83
CA VAL A 51 -4.06 3.27 -3.75
C VAL A 51 -5.55 3.18 -4.05
N ASN A 52 -6.29 2.63 -3.11
CA ASN A 52 -7.73 2.42 -3.27
C ASN A 52 -8.06 1.69 -4.58
N GLY A 53 -7.22 0.72 -4.94
CA GLY A 53 -7.46 -0.11 -6.10
C GLY A 53 -6.90 0.40 -7.41
N GLU A 54 -6.29 1.58 -7.43
CA GLU A 54 -5.76 2.15 -8.66
C GLU A 54 -4.27 2.38 -8.55
N VAL A 55 -3.55 2.11 -9.62
CA VAL A 55 -2.11 2.31 -9.64
C VAL A 55 -1.81 3.78 -9.37
N CYS A 56 -0.91 4.02 -8.43
CA CYS A 56 -0.52 5.36 -8.06
C CYS A 56 0.99 5.48 -8.19
N THR A 57 1.46 6.43 -8.97
CA THR A 57 2.88 6.64 -9.17
C THR A 57 3.39 7.90 -8.46
N GLN A 58 2.55 8.49 -7.62
CA GLN A 58 2.93 9.70 -6.90
C GLN A 58 3.30 9.35 -5.49
N ARG A 59 4.58 9.41 -5.16
CA ARG A 59 5.03 9.03 -3.83
C ARG A 59 4.53 9.98 -2.75
N GLY A 60 4.18 11.18 -3.12
CA GLY A 60 3.67 12.17 -2.18
C GLY A 60 2.16 12.14 -2.02
N LYS A 61 1.50 11.14 -2.57
CA LYS A 61 0.05 11.02 -2.45
C LYS A 61 -0.33 10.98 -0.98
N LYS A 62 -1.27 11.82 -0.60
CA LYS A 62 -1.72 11.86 0.80
C LYS A 62 -2.78 10.81 1.04
N LEU A 63 -2.57 10.00 2.03
CA LEU A 63 -3.52 8.97 2.44
C LEU A 63 -4.14 9.39 3.76
N ARG A 64 -5.44 9.22 3.86
CA ARG A 64 -6.17 9.57 5.06
C ARG A 64 -6.81 8.33 5.63
N LYS A 65 -7.34 8.42 6.83
CA LYS A 65 -8.00 7.27 7.44
C LYS A 65 -9.10 6.79 6.52
N GLY A 66 -9.14 5.52 6.27
CA GLY A 66 -10.08 4.92 5.33
C GLY A 66 -9.47 4.63 3.98
N ASP A 67 -8.30 5.19 3.68
CA ASP A 67 -7.62 4.87 2.43
C ASP A 67 -6.79 3.61 2.61
N CYS A 68 -6.37 3.02 1.52
CA CYS A 68 -5.48 1.86 1.59
C CYS A 68 -4.47 1.90 0.47
N ALA A 69 -3.34 1.27 0.71
CA ALA A 69 -2.29 1.13 -0.28
C ALA A 69 -1.98 -0.35 -0.41
N GLU A 70 -1.80 -0.81 -1.62
CA GLU A 70 -1.54 -2.22 -1.89
C GLU A 70 -0.16 -2.37 -2.53
N PHE A 71 0.62 -3.32 -2.03
CA PHE A 71 1.93 -3.60 -2.58
C PHE A 71 2.23 -5.07 -2.31
N GLU A 72 2.64 -5.79 -3.33
CA GLU A 72 3.03 -7.21 -3.23
C GLU A 72 1.96 -8.07 -2.54
N ARG A 73 0.72 -7.86 -2.96
CA ARG A 73 -0.42 -8.64 -2.49
C ARG A 73 -0.79 -8.41 -1.04
N VAL A 74 -0.32 -7.31 -0.48
CA VAL A 74 -0.71 -6.92 0.86
C VAL A 74 -1.41 -5.59 0.77
N VAL A 75 -2.58 -5.49 1.37
CA VAL A 75 -3.33 -4.26 1.41
C VAL A 75 -3.12 -3.64 2.78
N TYR A 76 -2.56 -2.46 2.80
CA TYR A 76 -2.27 -1.74 4.04
C TYR A 76 -3.34 -0.67 4.21
N ASN A 77 -4.15 -0.81 5.24
CA ASN A 77 -5.26 0.11 5.49
C ASN A 77 -4.84 1.18 6.49
N VAL A 78 -5.21 2.42 6.20
CA VAL A 78 -4.90 3.54 7.09
C VAL A 78 -6.05 3.69 8.07
N GLU A 79 -5.71 3.70 9.35
CA GLU A 79 -6.71 3.85 10.41
C GLU A 79 -6.44 5.00 11.34
#